data_2e1a1e8b2e8ef424a11515dcbbd11791
#
_entry.id   2e1a1e8b2e8ef424a11515dcbbd11791
#
_cell.length_a   1.000
_cell.length_b   1.000
_cell.length_c   1.000
_cell.angle_alpha   90.00
_cell.angle_beta   90.00
_cell.angle_gamma   90.00
#
_symmetry.space_group_name_H-M   'P 1'
#
loop_
_entity.id
_entity.type
_entity.pdbx_description
1 polymer ?
#
loop_
_entity_poly.entity_id
_entity_poly.type
_entity_poly.pdbx_seq_one_letter_code
_entity_poly.pdbx_strand_id
1 'polypeptide(L)'
;SSLARATSRSFAVTLDYGLVPPSASVPAAPRFLARLIQKLPPFIGKSGFATGLDHARLRLSPTRVRVRSFLSGSDAARTSFRVPVADSGDVHLVPARSNPKAWRNTLSIDMLPLVGVQLRADVASQRDLRDYGDSTPIARVARLARRSLLGLAVGFEVQRTFGTFFGLTPQVASWLRPRGTLSSGFSLTRDPNGRAPLRAAGDSAGAFRLPTAFSNSQRLDLGTQVDLSRLGRGLFGDASVVTRALARVTTIDLGLTRDRTSTFSGVAVPPGFGYQLAWIGVDGFRSQRGVFATSAAENSTRHASAAASLPLGIRVSSTYQWTRGLTWLLRADGQLPISSWSREWPSATVTWTVSPSRGTVGRVLTSLTA
;
A
#
# COMPACT_ATOMS: atom_id res chain seq x y z
N SER A 1 5.71 36.24 -32.49
CA SER A 1 5.69 36.70 -31.10
C SER A 1 4.48 36.18 -30.37
N SER A 2 4.55 35.96 -29.06
CA SER A 2 3.42 35.54 -28.25
C SER A 2 3.36 36.40 -26.98
N LEU A 3 2.16 36.82 -26.61
CA LEU A 3 1.89 37.51 -25.35
C LEU A 3 1.18 36.50 -24.43
N ALA A 4 1.71 36.31 -23.22
CA ALA A 4 1.08 35.45 -22.22
C ALA A 4 0.83 36.26 -20.94
N ARG A 5 -0.38 36.15 -20.41
CA ARG A 5 -0.76 36.70 -19.12
C ARG A 5 -1.31 35.55 -18.26
N ALA A 6 -0.78 35.38 -17.07
CA ALA A 6 -1.24 34.38 -16.13
C ALA A 6 -1.43 34.99 -14.73
N THR A 7 -2.52 34.65 -14.08
CA THR A 7 -2.80 34.92 -12.67
C THR A 7 -3.12 33.64 -11.96
N SER A 8 -2.55 33.42 -10.78
CA SER A 8 -2.83 32.23 -9.98
C SER A 8 -3.31 32.61 -8.58
N ARG A 9 -4.24 31.86 -8.05
CA ARG A 9 -4.76 31.99 -6.68
C ARG A 9 -4.80 30.63 -6.03
N SER A 10 -4.36 30.52 -4.80
CA SER A 10 -4.46 29.27 -4.04
C SER A 10 -4.88 29.56 -2.61
N PHE A 11 -5.64 28.63 -2.06
CA PHE A 11 -6.08 28.63 -0.66
C PHE A 11 -5.88 27.23 -0.08
N ALA A 12 -5.24 27.14 1.10
CA ALA A 12 -4.99 25.89 1.75
C ALA A 12 -5.46 25.93 3.21
N VAL A 13 -6.16 24.89 3.63
CA VAL A 13 -6.49 24.64 5.04
C VAL A 13 -5.90 23.29 5.42
N THR A 14 -5.18 23.26 6.53
CA THR A 14 -4.65 22.03 7.11
C THR A 14 -5.11 21.95 8.56
N LEU A 15 -5.80 20.86 8.89
CA LEU A 15 -6.14 20.48 10.26
C LEU A 15 -5.34 19.23 10.59
N ASP A 16 -4.49 19.31 11.60
CA ASP A 16 -3.74 18.18 12.14
C ASP A 16 -4.12 18.04 13.60
N TYR A 17 -4.88 17.00 13.91
CA TYR A 17 -5.42 16.77 15.24
C TYR A 17 -4.86 15.48 15.83
N GLY A 18 -4.00 15.62 16.83
CA GLY A 18 -3.53 14.52 17.67
C GLY A 18 -4.54 14.27 18.79
N LEU A 19 -5.15 13.12 18.81
CA LEU A 19 -6.06 12.71 19.88
C LEU A 19 -5.26 11.96 20.94
N VAL A 20 -5.30 12.49 22.18
CA VAL A 20 -5.01 11.66 23.34
C VAL A 20 -6.28 10.84 23.57
N PRO A 21 -6.30 9.55 23.24
CA PRO A 21 -7.53 8.78 23.34
C PRO A 21 -7.98 8.75 24.80
N PRO A 22 -9.25 9.05 25.08
CA PRO A 22 -9.79 8.78 26.40
C PRO A 22 -9.55 7.30 26.71
N SER A 23 -9.11 6.99 27.90
CA SER A 23 -8.76 5.64 28.36
C SER A 23 -10.00 4.75 28.59
N ALA A 24 -11.04 4.90 27.77
CA ALA A 24 -12.18 3.99 27.76
C ALA A 24 -11.68 2.60 27.32
N SER A 25 -11.26 1.83 28.29
CA SER A 25 -10.68 0.51 28.10
C SER A 25 -11.79 -0.52 28.11
N VAL A 26 -12.17 -0.95 26.92
CA VAL A 26 -12.92 -2.19 26.78
C VAL A 26 -11.91 -3.33 26.86
N PRO A 27 -12.11 -4.36 27.70
CA PRO A 27 -11.24 -5.51 27.73
C PRO A 27 -11.18 -6.14 26.33
N ALA A 28 -9.97 -6.25 25.76
CA ALA A 28 -9.77 -6.65 24.38
C ALA A 28 -9.97 -8.14 24.15
N ALA A 29 -9.88 -8.96 25.19
CA ALA A 29 -10.01 -10.39 25.09
C ALA A 29 -11.46 -10.83 25.39
N PRO A 30 -12.20 -11.33 24.39
CA PRO A 30 -13.43 -12.03 24.68
C PRO A 30 -13.11 -13.24 25.56
N ARG A 31 -13.96 -13.51 26.56
CA ARG A 31 -13.80 -14.55 27.58
C ARG A 31 -13.44 -15.96 27.02
N PHE A 32 -13.79 -16.22 25.75
CA PHE A 32 -13.43 -17.49 25.09
C PHE A 32 -11.94 -17.57 24.74
N LEU A 33 -11.31 -16.44 24.36
CA LEU A 33 -9.86 -16.38 24.06
C LEU A 33 -9.03 -16.59 25.33
N ALA A 34 -9.45 -16.02 26.46
CA ALA A 34 -8.80 -16.25 27.74
C ALA A 34 -8.85 -17.75 28.13
N ARG A 35 -9.98 -18.43 27.90
CA ARG A 35 -10.12 -19.88 28.11
C ARG A 35 -9.26 -20.71 27.16
N LEU A 36 -9.11 -20.26 25.90
CA LEU A 36 -8.25 -20.95 24.92
C LEU A 36 -6.77 -20.83 25.28
N ILE A 37 -6.37 -19.66 25.77
CA ILE A 37 -4.99 -19.38 26.22
C ILE A 37 -4.65 -20.24 27.46
N GLN A 38 -5.60 -20.43 28.39
CA GLN A 38 -5.40 -21.27 29.57
C GLN A 38 -5.21 -22.77 29.21
N LYS A 39 -5.68 -23.21 28.06
CA LYS A 39 -5.49 -24.57 27.56
C LYS A 39 -4.17 -24.78 26.81
N LEU A 40 -3.42 -23.71 26.54
CA LEU A 40 -2.12 -23.80 25.88
C LEU A 40 -1.05 -24.35 26.85
N PRO A 41 -0.05 -25.06 26.32
CA PRO A 41 1.09 -25.51 27.14
C PRO A 41 1.70 -24.38 27.96
N PRO A 42 2.19 -24.63 29.17
CA PRO A 42 2.62 -23.60 30.12
C PRO A 42 3.75 -22.69 29.59
N PHE A 43 4.55 -23.16 28.62
CA PHE A 43 5.59 -22.36 27.98
C PHE A 43 5.03 -21.29 26.99
N ILE A 44 3.77 -21.47 26.57
CA ILE A 44 3.02 -20.48 25.78
C ILE A 44 2.07 -19.69 26.70
N GLY A 45 1.37 -20.36 27.63
CA GLY A 45 0.40 -19.76 28.53
C GLY A 45 0.98 -18.75 29.54
N LYS A 46 2.26 -18.93 29.95
CA LYS A 46 3.02 -17.98 30.77
C LYS A 46 3.77 -16.92 29.93
N SER A 47 3.55 -16.90 28.63
CA SER A 47 4.18 -15.92 27.75
C SER A 47 3.63 -14.51 28.01
N GLY A 48 4.45 -13.49 27.74
CA GLY A 48 4.01 -12.09 27.85
C GLY A 48 2.81 -11.74 26.96
N PHE A 49 2.45 -12.59 25.99
CA PHE A 49 1.28 -12.45 25.15
C PHE A 49 -0.02 -12.78 25.92
N ALA A 50 -0.03 -13.88 26.68
CA ALA A 50 -1.20 -14.28 27.46
C ALA A 50 -1.51 -13.25 28.55
N THR A 51 -0.48 -12.80 29.29
CA THR A 51 -0.61 -11.73 30.28
C THR A 51 -0.88 -10.38 29.64
N GLY A 52 -0.34 -10.10 28.47
CA GLY A 52 -0.60 -8.89 27.68
C GLY A 52 -2.04 -8.79 27.17
N LEU A 53 -2.64 -9.92 26.77
CA LEU A 53 -4.05 -9.97 26.32
C LEU A 53 -5.04 -9.77 27.46
N ASP A 54 -4.76 -10.28 28.67
CA ASP A 54 -5.62 -10.06 29.85
C ASP A 54 -5.68 -8.58 30.26
N HIS A 55 -4.60 -7.85 30.04
CA HIS A 55 -4.51 -6.41 30.34
C HIS A 55 -4.66 -5.53 29.11
N ALA A 56 -4.87 -6.12 27.91
CA ALA A 56 -4.99 -5.39 26.68
C ALA A 56 -6.28 -4.56 26.67
N ARG A 57 -6.12 -3.28 26.45
CA ARG A 57 -7.20 -2.32 26.33
C ARG A 57 -7.40 -1.96 24.87
N LEU A 58 -8.59 -2.21 24.37
CA LEU A 58 -8.97 -1.82 23.02
C LEU A 58 -9.21 -0.30 22.96
N ARG A 59 -8.46 0.38 22.14
CA ARG A 59 -8.59 1.81 21.87
C ARG A 59 -9.18 2.00 20.48
N LEU A 60 -10.44 2.37 20.40
CA LEU A 60 -11.13 2.58 19.12
C LEU A 60 -11.00 4.02 18.60
N SER A 61 -10.47 4.93 19.42
CA SER A 61 -10.24 6.31 18.98
C SER A 61 -8.98 6.42 18.12
N PRO A 62 -9.03 7.22 17.04
CA PRO A 62 -7.84 7.51 16.26
C PRO A 62 -6.80 8.24 17.11
N THR A 63 -5.53 7.92 16.89
CA THR A 63 -4.39 8.61 17.53
C THR A 63 -4.04 9.91 16.80
N ARG A 64 -4.33 9.95 15.51
CA ARG A 64 -4.10 11.13 14.69
C ARG A 64 -5.11 11.18 13.56
N VAL A 65 -5.68 12.37 13.36
CA VAL A 65 -6.51 12.70 12.19
C VAL A 65 -5.93 13.92 11.52
N ARG A 66 -5.59 13.79 10.25
CA ARG A 66 -5.10 14.90 9.45
C ARG A 66 -6.04 15.11 8.28
N VAL A 67 -6.56 16.32 8.17
CA VAL A 67 -7.36 16.78 7.04
C VAL A 67 -6.64 17.93 6.37
N ARG A 68 -6.50 17.87 5.05
CA ARG A 68 -5.96 18.96 4.26
C ARG A 68 -6.87 19.21 3.09
N SER A 69 -7.24 20.47 2.90
CA SER A 69 -8.03 20.94 1.78
C SER A 69 -7.24 22.02 1.05
N PHE A 70 -7.10 21.89 -0.25
CA PHE A 70 -6.34 22.81 -1.10
C PHE A 70 -7.18 23.16 -2.33
N LEU A 71 -7.48 24.43 -2.47
CA LEU A 71 -8.16 25.01 -3.61
C LEU A 71 -7.16 25.82 -4.44
N SER A 72 -7.06 25.53 -5.72
CA SER A 72 -6.21 26.29 -6.64
C SER A 72 -7.00 26.68 -7.89
N GLY A 73 -6.72 27.87 -8.38
CA GLY A 73 -7.25 28.36 -9.65
C GLY A 73 -6.20 29.18 -10.35
N SER A 74 -6.08 29.05 -11.66
CA SER A 74 -5.26 29.93 -12.47
C SER A 74 -6.03 30.36 -13.70
N ASP A 75 -5.83 31.58 -14.12
CA ASP A 75 -6.33 32.14 -15.36
C ASP A 75 -5.12 32.47 -16.23
N ALA A 76 -5.01 31.83 -17.38
CA ALA A 76 -3.95 32.08 -18.34
C ALA A 76 -4.55 32.37 -19.71
N ALA A 77 -4.16 33.45 -20.29
CA ALA A 77 -4.48 33.84 -21.66
C ALA A 77 -3.21 33.91 -22.48
N ARG A 78 -3.13 33.19 -23.57
CA ARG A 78 -2.01 33.24 -24.50
C ARG A 78 -2.52 33.67 -25.88
N THR A 79 -1.99 34.76 -26.37
CA THR A 79 -2.22 35.21 -27.73
C THR A 79 -0.95 34.97 -28.56
N SER A 80 -1.03 34.17 -29.58
CA SER A 80 0.09 33.96 -30.52
C SER A 80 -0.16 34.78 -31.78
N PHE A 81 0.80 35.63 -32.10
CA PHE A 81 0.78 36.42 -33.30
C PHE A 81 1.55 35.71 -34.41
N ARG A 82 0.90 35.33 -35.48
CA ARG A 82 1.57 34.96 -36.71
C ARG A 82 1.75 36.21 -37.53
N VAL A 83 2.94 36.46 -38.03
CA VAL A 83 3.16 37.54 -38.97
C VAL A 83 2.47 37.15 -40.27
N PRO A 84 1.45 37.85 -40.75
CA PRO A 84 0.81 37.54 -42.02
C PRO A 84 1.78 37.79 -43.16
N VAL A 85 1.92 36.80 -44.03
CA VAL A 85 2.81 36.90 -45.23
C VAL A 85 2.09 37.53 -46.41
N ALA A 86 0.80 37.79 -46.31
CA ALA A 86 0.02 38.49 -47.33
C ALA A 86 -1.25 39.13 -46.74
N ASP A 87 -1.52 40.25 -47.27
CA ASP A 87 -2.61 41.17 -47.09
C ASP A 87 -3.98 40.48 -47.10
N SER A 88 -4.61 40.34 -45.95
CA SER A 88 -6.06 40.09 -45.93
C SER A 88 -6.61 40.24 -44.51
N GLY A 89 -7.40 41.29 -44.34
CA GLY A 89 -8.52 41.36 -43.41
C GLY A 89 -8.23 41.17 -41.90
N ASP A 90 -8.92 41.91 -41.10
CA ASP A 90 -8.93 41.82 -39.63
C ASP A 90 -8.95 40.40 -39.10
N VAL A 91 -7.77 39.87 -38.77
CA VAL A 91 -7.67 38.59 -38.08
C VAL A 91 -7.95 38.81 -36.59
N HIS A 92 -9.20 38.59 -36.22
CA HIS A 92 -9.54 38.53 -34.79
C HIS A 92 -8.83 37.34 -34.13
N LEU A 93 -7.68 37.59 -33.54
CA LEU A 93 -6.93 36.60 -32.77
C LEU A 93 -7.67 36.31 -31.45
N VAL A 94 -8.40 35.22 -31.41
CA VAL A 94 -9.02 34.76 -30.18
C VAL A 94 -7.92 34.17 -29.27
N PRO A 95 -7.66 34.77 -28.09
CA PRO A 95 -6.64 34.26 -27.19
C PRO A 95 -7.02 32.84 -26.70
N ALA A 96 -6.07 31.92 -26.75
CA ALA A 96 -6.23 30.62 -26.10
C ALA A 96 -6.29 30.84 -24.59
N ARG A 97 -7.44 30.59 -23.99
CA ARG A 97 -7.64 30.72 -22.54
C ARG A 97 -7.55 29.36 -21.88
N SER A 98 -6.79 29.30 -20.82
CA SER A 98 -6.73 28.15 -19.91
C SER A 98 -7.13 28.59 -18.51
N ASN A 99 -8.13 27.95 -17.94
CA ASN A 99 -8.72 28.32 -16.65
C ASN A 99 -8.84 27.08 -15.75
N PRO A 100 -7.72 26.42 -15.39
CA PRO A 100 -7.76 25.27 -14.50
C PRO A 100 -8.17 25.71 -13.09
N LYS A 101 -9.19 25.04 -12.56
CA LYS A 101 -9.63 25.18 -11.17
C LYS A 101 -9.70 23.80 -10.56
N ALA A 102 -8.96 23.58 -9.48
CA ALA A 102 -8.89 22.27 -8.85
C ALA A 102 -9.09 22.37 -7.34
N TRP A 103 -9.80 21.41 -6.80
CA TRP A 103 -9.99 21.25 -5.37
C TRP A 103 -9.44 19.88 -4.94
N ARG A 104 -8.39 19.86 -4.13
CA ARG A 104 -7.75 18.66 -3.60
C ARG A 104 -8.02 18.54 -2.11
N ASN A 105 -8.53 17.38 -1.70
CA ASN A 105 -8.76 17.03 -0.31
C ASN A 105 -7.99 15.79 0.05
N THR A 106 -7.38 15.77 1.23
CA THR A 106 -6.72 14.58 1.79
C THR A 106 -7.19 14.37 3.22
N LEU A 107 -7.45 13.11 3.56
CA LEU A 107 -7.76 12.65 4.91
C LEU A 107 -6.81 11.52 5.24
N SER A 108 -6.13 11.63 6.39
CA SER A 108 -5.28 10.56 6.93
C SER A 108 -5.70 10.27 8.36
N ILE A 109 -5.90 9.00 8.68
CA ILE A 109 -6.31 8.54 10.00
C ILE A 109 -5.32 7.45 10.44
N ASP A 110 -4.71 7.66 11.60
CA ASP A 110 -3.85 6.68 12.26
C ASP A 110 -4.55 6.18 13.53
N MET A 111 -4.51 4.87 13.76
CA MET A 111 -5.09 4.22 14.92
C MET A 111 -4.14 3.17 15.50
N LEU A 112 -4.09 3.06 16.80
CA LEU A 112 -3.38 2.02 17.55
C LEU A 112 -4.40 1.29 18.45
N PRO A 113 -5.25 0.41 17.86
CA PRO A 113 -6.34 -0.20 18.63
C PRO A 113 -5.84 -1.11 19.75
N LEU A 114 -4.70 -1.73 19.59
CA LEU A 114 -4.04 -2.60 20.56
C LEU A 114 -2.53 -2.38 20.52
N VAL A 115 -1.84 -2.75 21.59
CA VAL A 115 -0.38 -2.80 21.60
C VAL A 115 0.10 -3.80 20.53
N GLY A 116 0.95 -3.34 19.62
CA GLY A 116 1.42 -4.14 18.49
C GLY A 116 0.45 -4.21 17.29
N VAL A 117 -0.65 -3.47 17.30
CA VAL A 117 -1.58 -3.35 16.15
C VAL A 117 -1.63 -1.90 15.70
N GLN A 118 -1.31 -1.67 14.44
CA GLN A 118 -1.36 -0.37 13.80
C GLN A 118 -2.34 -0.40 12.61
N LEU A 119 -3.21 0.59 12.54
CA LEU A 119 -4.11 0.82 11.42
C LEU A 119 -3.86 2.22 10.86
N ARG A 120 -3.84 2.34 9.55
CA ARG A 120 -3.80 3.62 8.86
C ARG A 120 -4.71 3.58 7.64
N ALA A 121 -5.41 4.68 7.42
CA ALA A 121 -6.19 4.91 6.22
C ALA A 121 -5.90 6.30 5.67
N ASP A 122 -5.59 6.37 4.39
CA ASP A 122 -5.33 7.60 3.66
C ASP A 122 -6.29 7.71 2.48
N VAL A 123 -6.94 8.84 2.34
CA VAL A 123 -7.85 9.14 1.22
C VAL A 123 -7.45 10.47 0.62
N ALA A 124 -7.28 10.52 -0.68
CA ALA A 124 -7.15 11.79 -1.38
C ALA A 124 -8.12 11.85 -2.58
N SER A 125 -8.71 13.01 -2.78
CA SER A 125 -9.62 13.29 -3.89
C SER A 125 -9.25 14.61 -4.53
N GLN A 126 -9.15 14.62 -5.84
CA GLN A 126 -8.98 15.84 -6.62
C GLN A 126 -10.19 16.02 -7.52
N ARG A 127 -10.76 17.21 -7.46
CA ARG A 127 -11.94 17.60 -8.22
C ARG A 127 -11.62 18.73 -9.18
N ASP A 128 -12.21 18.66 -10.35
CA ASP A 128 -12.14 19.71 -11.35
C ASP A 128 -13.38 20.63 -11.19
N LEU A 129 -13.11 21.90 -10.97
CA LEU A 129 -14.13 22.94 -10.81
C LEU A 129 -14.28 23.82 -12.06
N ARG A 130 -13.58 23.49 -13.16
CA ARG A 130 -13.67 24.27 -14.40
C ARG A 130 -15.08 24.29 -14.95
N ASP A 131 -15.45 25.41 -15.53
CA ASP A 131 -16.61 25.51 -16.38
C ASP A 131 -16.25 25.10 -17.81
N TYR A 132 -16.84 24.04 -18.27
CA TYR A 132 -16.69 23.57 -19.64
C TYR A 132 -17.76 24.26 -20.51
N GLY A 133 -17.34 24.81 -21.64
CA GLY A 133 -18.24 25.44 -22.59
C GLY A 133 -19.31 24.47 -23.09
N ASP A 134 -20.51 24.97 -23.35
CA ASP A 134 -21.74 24.18 -23.56
C ASP A 134 -21.77 23.28 -24.80
N SER A 135 -20.87 23.49 -25.75
CA SER A 135 -20.91 22.88 -27.07
C SER A 135 -20.21 21.51 -27.16
N THR A 136 -19.50 21.07 -26.13
CA THR A 136 -18.75 19.80 -26.21
C THR A 136 -19.44 18.63 -25.50
N PRO A 137 -19.35 17.39 -26.01
CA PRO A 137 -19.88 16.20 -25.33
C PRO A 137 -19.32 16.05 -23.91
N ILE A 138 -18.04 16.42 -23.72
CA ILE A 138 -17.35 16.39 -22.42
C ILE A 138 -17.99 17.36 -21.43
N ALA A 139 -18.38 18.56 -21.87
CA ALA A 139 -19.10 19.52 -21.03
C ALA A 139 -20.41 18.98 -20.48
N ARG A 140 -21.17 18.26 -21.32
CA ARG A 140 -22.42 17.61 -20.92
C ARG A 140 -22.17 16.54 -19.86
N VAL A 141 -21.17 15.66 -20.07
CA VAL A 141 -20.81 14.60 -19.12
C VAL A 141 -20.28 15.20 -17.82
N ALA A 142 -19.43 16.22 -17.89
CA ALA A 142 -18.90 16.92 -16.73
C ALA A 142 -20.03 17.58 -15.92
N ARG A 143 -21.00 18.20 -16.56
CA ARG A 143 -22.16 18.78 -15.86
C ARG A 143 -23.03 17.73 -15.18
N LEU A 144 -23.29 16.60 -15.82
CA LEU A 144 -24.02 15.48 -15.21
C LEU A 144 -23.27 14.83 -14.04
N ALA A 145 -21.95 14.82 -14.11
CA ALA A 145 -21.09 14.27 -13.05
C ALA A 145 -20.81 15.27 -11.92
N ARG A 146 -21.12 16.56 -12.10
CA ARG A 146 -21.00 17.57 -11.04
C ARG A 146 -21.94 17.26 -9.89
N ARG A 147 -21.42 17.37 -8.70
CA ARG A 147 -22.23 17.27 -7.48
C ARG A 147 -22.23 18.62 -6.78
N SER A 148 -23.33 18.94 -6.15
CA SER A 148 -23.42 20.03 -5.18
C SER A 148 -23.43 19.42 -3.78
N LEU A 149 -22.69 20.03 -2.85
CA LEU A 149 -22.74 19.74 -1.44
C LEU A 149 -23.15 21.02 -0.71
N LEU A 150 -24.25 21.00 0.03
CA LEU A 150 -24.79 22.17 0.73
C LEU A 150 -24.90 23.42 -0.18
N GLY A 151 -25.32 23.24 -1.43
CA GLY A 151 -25.47 24.32 -2.39
C GLY A 151 -24.16 24.80 -3.06
N LEU A 152 -23.00 24.29 -2.64
CA LEU A 152 -21.71 24.61 -3.27
C LEU A 152 -21.41 23.64 -4.40
N ALA A 153 -21.03 24.15 -5.55
CA ALA A 153 -20.60 23.34 -6.69
C ALA A 153 -19.22 22.72 -6.37
N VAL A 154 -19.20 21.41 -6.11
CA VAL A 154 -17.97 20.67 -5.78
C VAL A 154 -17.31 20.04 -7.01
N GLY A 155 -17.73 20.41 -8.21
CA GLY A 155 -17.16 19.92 -9.45
C GLY A 155 -17.31 18.41 -9.64
N PHE A 156 -16.54 17.83 -10.56
CA PHE A 156 -16.47 16.37 -10.73
C PHE A 156 -15.09 15.83 -10.31
N GLU A 157 -15.08 14.60 -9.82
CA GLU A 157 -13.88 13.95 -9.35
C GLU A 157 -13.02 13.47 -10.52
N VAL A 158 -11.79 13.96 -10.61
CA VAL A 158 -10.81 13.61 -11.65
C VAL A 158 -9.87 12.53 -11.15
N GLN A 159 -9.48 12.60 -9.87
CA GLN A 159 -8.59 11.64 -9.28
C GLN A 159 -9.05 11.28 -7.86
N ARG A 160 -8.93 10.00 -7.54
CA ARG A 160 -9.09 9.48 -6.17
C ARG A 160 -7.98 8.50 -5.88
N THR A 161 -7.37 8.63 -4.72
CA THR A 161 -6.47 7.61 -4.18
C THR A 161 -6.98 7.17 -2.82
N PHE A 162 -6.81 5.90 -2.53
CA PHE A 162 -7.15 5.32 -1.24
C PHE A 162 -6.05 4.36 -0.83
N GLY A 163 -5.51 4.52 0.38
CA GLY A 163 -4.49 3.65 0.94
C GLY A 163 -4.93 3.10 2.28
N THR A 164 -4.66 1.83 2.54
CA THR A 164 -4.82 1.24 3.86
C THR A 164 -3.55 0.53 4.29
N PHE A 165 -3.30 0.55 5.56
CA PHE A 165 -2.22 -0.19 6.19
C PHE A 165 -2.72 -0.82 7.48
N PHE A 166 -2.47 -2.11 7.63
CA PHE A 166 -2.65 -2.87 8.84
C PHE A 166 -1.31 -3.48 9.22
N GLY A 167 -0.82 -3.20 10.41
CA GLY A 167 0.41 -3.77 10.97
C GLY A 167 0.10 -4.55 12.23
N LEU A 168 0.71 -5.73 12.37
CA LEU A 168 0.58 -6.60 13.52
C LEU A 168 1.96 -7.09 13.94
N THR A 169 2.40 -6.73 15.15
CA THR A 169 3.67 -7.15 15.74
C THR A 169 3.47 -7.59 17.19
N PRO A 170 2.72 -8.69 17.42
CA PRO A 170 2.42 -9.14 18.76
C PRO A 170 3.66 -9.77 19.42
N GLN A 171 3.85 -9.50 20.68
CA GLN A 171 4.87 -10.18 21.47
C GLN A 171 4.29 -11.49 22.03
N VAL A 172 4.29 -12.56 21.21
CA VAL A 172 3.69 -13.84 21.60
C VAL A 172 4.52 -14.54 22.67
N ALA A 173 5.82 -14.59 22.46
CA ALA A 173 6.76 -15.20 23.42
C ALA A 173 8.14 -14.53 23.27
N SER A 174 9.00 -14.70 24.28
CA SER A 174 10.35 -14.15 24.20
C SER A 174 11.18 -14.75 23.05
N TRP A 175 10.87 -15.96 22.65
CA TRP A 175 11.52 -16.73 21.59
C TRP A 175 10.79 -16.68 20.23
N LEU A 176 9.53 -16.19 20.18
CA LEU A 176 8.70 -16.12 18.96
C LEU A 176 8.21 -14.70 18.74
N ARG A 177 8.58 -14.11 17.62
CA ARG A 177 8.23 -12.74 17.23
C ARG A 177 7.54 -12.75 15.87
N PRO A 178 6.24 -13.03 15.83
CA PRO A 178 5.49 -12.92 14.57
C PRO A 178 5.31 -11.45 14.19
N ARG A 179 5.26 -11.23 12.89
CA ARG A 179 4.96 -9.93 12.28
C ARG A 179 4.03 -10.14 11.10
N GLY A 180 3.12 -9.21 10.92
CA GLY A 180 2.23 -9.22 9.77
C GLY A 180 1.96 -7.79 9.32
N THR A 181 2.01 -7.54 8.04
CA THR A 181 1.55 -6.28 7.46
C THR A 181 0.67 -6.56 6.26
N LEU A 182 -0.41 -5.81 6.16
CA LEU A 182 -1.29 -5.79 5.00
C LEU A 182 -1.41 -4.33 4.56
N SER A 183 -1.01 -4.03 3.34
CA SER A 183 -1.18 -2.70 2.76
C SER A 183 -1.96 -2.79 1.46
N SER A 184 -2.73 -1.77 1.18
CA SER A 184 -3.38 -1.61 -0.11
C SER A 184 -3.24 -0.19 -0.63
N GLY A 185 -3.20 -0.06 -1.95
CA GLY A 185 -3.17 1.22 -2.63
C GLY A 185 -4.08 1.18 -3.84
N PHE A 186 -5.09 2.03 -3.84
CA PHE A 186 -6.02 2.23 -4.95
C PHE A 186 -5.82 3.59 -5.58
N SER A 187 -5.86 3.65 -6.89
CA SER A 187 -5.91 4.91 -7.64
C SER A 187 -6.98 4.86 -8.70
N LEU A 188 -7.65 5.98 -8.90
CA LEU A 188 -8.65 6.19 -9.94
C LEU A 188 -8.38 7.53 -10.60
N THR A 189 -8.35 7.55 -11.92
CA THR A 189 -8.21 8.76 -12.73
C THR A 189 -9.26 8.83 -13.81
N ARG A 190 -9.75 10.03 -14.05
CA ARG A 190 -10.64 10.37 -15.16
C ARG A 190 -10.04 11.53 -15.92
N ASP A 191 -9.74 11.33 -17.18
CA ASP A 191 -9.23 12.40 -18.03
C ASP A 191 -10.35 12.94 -18.91
N PRO A 192 -10.83 14.16 -18.64
CA PRO A 192 -11.85 14.79 -19.46
C PRO A 192 -11.37 15.20 -20.83
N ASN A 193 -10.05 15.28 -21.05
CA ASN A 193 -9.46 15.78 -22.29
C ASN A 193 -8.85 14.66 -23.15
N GLY A 194 -8.59 13.48 -22.56
CA GLY A 194 -7.77 12.47 -23.21
C GLY A 194 -8.49 11.48 -24.11
N ARG A 195 -9.79 11.25 -23.91
CA ARG A 195 -10.57 10.26 -24.68
C ARG A 195 -12.01 10.69 -24.86
N ALA A 196 -12.65 10.24 -25.94
CA ALA A 196 -14.07 10.41 -26.14
C ALA A 196 -14.87 9.76 -24.99
N PRO A 197 -16.02 10.36 -24.62
CA PRO A 197 -16.91 9.79 -23.63
C PRO A 197 -17.35 8.37 -24.02
N LEU A 198 -17.44 7.49 -23.05
CA LEU A 198 -17.84 6.09 -23.22
C LEU A 198 -19.31 5.90 -22.86
N ARG A 199 -19.89 4.83 -23.38
CA ARG A 199 -21.23 4.35 -23.04
C ARG A 199 -21.08 3.00 -22.31
N ALA A 200 -21.73 2.83 -21.17
CA ALA A 200 -21.81 1.54 -20.51
C ALA A 200 -22.93 0.69 -21.11
N ALA A 201 -22.79 -0.63 -21.05
CA ALA A 201 -23.87 -1.54 -21.39
C ALA A 201 -25.08 -1.26 -20.49
N GLY A 202 -26.26 -1.13 -21.09
CA GLY A 202 -27.52 -0.80 -20.40
C GLY A 202 -27.77 0.68 -20.19
N ASP A 203 -26.86 1.59 -20.57
CA ASP A 203 -27.16 3.03 -20.54
C ASP A 203 -28.19 3.42 -21.62
N SER A 204 -29.08 4.35 -21.28
CA SER A 204 -30.04 4.92 -22.22
C SER A 204 -29.35 5.65 -23.37
N ALA A 205 -30.06 5.81 -24.49
CA ALA A 205 -29.52 6.53 -25.64
C ALA A 205 -29.12 7.96 -25.24
N GLY A 206 -27.88 8.34 -25.59
CA GLY A 206 -27.31 9.65 -25.26
C GLY A 206 -26.66 9.79 -23.88
N ALA A 207 -26.69 8.76 -23.04
CA ALA A 207 -25.94 8.76 -21.81
C ALA A 207 -24.47 8.39 -22.08
N PHE A 208 -23.56 9.29 -21.77
CA PHE A 208 -22.12 9.09 -21.89
C PHE A 208 -21.45 9.24 -20.53
N ARG A 209 -20.37 8.51 -20.31
CA ARG A 209 -19.55 8.58 -19.11
C ARG A 209 -18.10 8.89 -19.46
N LEU A 210 -17.43 9.62 -18.59
CA LEU A 210 -16.00 9.84 -18.75
C LEU A 210 -15.23 8.52 -18.58
N PRO A 211 -14.28 8.21 -19.48
CA PRO A 211 -13.46 7.05 -19.35
C PRO A 211 -12.66 7.10 -18.05
N THR A 212 -12.65 6.00 -17.35
CA THR A 212 -11.99 5.86 -16.06
C THR A 212 -10.86 4.87 -16.19
N ALA A 213 -9.68 5.22 -15.71
CA ALA A 213 -8.61 4.29 -15.46
C ALA A 213 -8.46 4.12 -13.95
N PHE A 214 -8.29 2.89 -13.50
CA PHE A 214 -8.06 2.63 -12.09
C PHE A 214 -7.15 1.42 -11.90
N SER A 215 -6.40 1.46 -10.81
CA SER A 215 -5.51 0.39 -10.40
C SER A 215 -5.66 0.11 -8.92
N ASN A 216 -5.35 -1.12 -8.54
CA ASN A 216 -5.23 -1.51 -7.15
C ASN A 216 -3.98 -2.36 -6.95
N SER A 217 -3.35 -2.18 -5.79
CA SER A 217 -2.26 -3.01 -5.31
C SER A 217 -2.55 -3.45 -3.88
N GLN A 218 -2.24 -4.70 -3.57
CA GLN A 218 -2.31 -5.26 -2.22
C GLN A 218 -1.01 -5.98 -1.93
N ARG A 219 -0.43 -5.72 -0.79
CA ARG A 219 0.74 -6.44 -0.29
C ARG A 219 0.47 -7.00 1.10
N LEU A 220 0.65 -8.30 1.23
CA LEU A 220 0.61 -9.03 2.47
C LEU A 220 2.02 -9.54 2.77
N ASP A 221 2.59 -9.11 3.89
CA ASP A 221 3.82 -9.65 4.44
C ASP A 221 3.52 -10.34 5.77
N LEU A 222 3.80 -11.60 5.85
CA LEU A 222 3.75 -12.39 7.08
C LEU A 222 5.14 -12.91 7.38
N GLY A 223 5.60 -12.74 8.59
CA GLY A 223 6.91 -13.25 8.99
C GLY A 223 6.93 -13.65 10.44
N THR A 224 7.89 -14.47 10.79
CA THR A 224 8.17 -14.80 12.19
C THR A 224 9.65 -15.04 12.39
N GLN A 225 10.14 -14.53 13.51
CA GLN A 225 11.50 -14.81 13.97
C GLN A 225 11.44 -15.76 15.16
N VAL A 226 12.18 -16.85 15.07
CA VAL A 226 12.29 -17.86 16.12
C VAL A 226 13.70 -17.83 16.71
N ASP A 227 13.81 -17.44 17.97
CA ASP A 227 15.06 -17.45 18.74
C ASP A 227 15.21 -18.80 19.44
N LEU A 228 15.98 -19.69 18.81
CA LEU A 228 16.18 -21.04 19.31
C LEU A 228 16.93 -21.07 20.67
N SER A 229 17.75 -20.10 20.94
CA SER A 229 18.49 -20.02 22.22
C SER A 229 17.52 -19.77 23.39
N ARG A 230 16.56 -18.87 23.20
CA ARG A 230 15.53 -18.59 24.20
C ARG A 230 14.53 -19.73 24.33
N LEU A 231 14.17 -20.36 23.19
CA LEU A 231 13.33 -21.56 23.21
C LEU A 231 13.99 -22.69 23.98
N GLY A 232 15.28 -22.96 23.72
CA GLY A 232 16.05 -24.00 24.41
C GLY A 232 16.10 -23.76 25.92
N ARG A 233 16.35 -22.53 26.33
CA ARG A 233 16.33 -22.17 27.76
C ARG A 233 14.99 -22.42 28.43
N GLY A 234 13.90 -22.09 27.73
CA GLY A 234 12.55 -22.30 28.27
C GLY A 234 12.16 -23.75 28.39
N LEU A 235 12.67 -24.64 27.53
CA LEU A 235 12.32 -26.05 27.49
C LEU A 235 13.27 -26.95 28.31
N PHE A 236 14.57 -26.68 28.25
CA PHE A 236 15.60 -27.59 28.78
C PHE A 236 16.43 -26.98 29.90
N GLY A 237 16.20 -25.69 30.23
CA GLY A 237 16.98 -24.96 31.21
C GLY A 237 18.32 -24.47 30.67
N ASP A 238 18.99 -23.58 31.41
CA ASP A 238 20.23 -22.91 30.97
C ASP A 238 21.46 -23.85 30.91
N ALA A 239 21.51 -24.84 31.77
CA ALA A 239 22.68 -25.75 31.88
C ALA A 239 22.68 -26.89 30.84
N SER A 240 21.60 -27.11 30.09
CA SER A 240 21.46 -28.19 29.13
C SER A 240 22.44 -28.08 27.95
N VAL A 241 22.99 -29.23 27.54
CA VAL A 241 23.82 -29.35 26.33
C VAL A 241 23.02 -28.92 25.09
N VAL A 242 21.74 -29.25 25.08
CA VAL A 242 20.81 -28.87 23.97
C VAL A 242 20.68 -27.36 23.88
N THR A 243 20.51 -26.66 25.01
CA THR A 243 20.44 -25.19 25.05
C THR A 243 21.72 -24.57 24.53
N ARG A 244 22.88 -25.10 24.90
CA ARG A 244 24.19 -24.63 24.41
C ARG A 244 24.36 -24.86 22.90
N ALA A 245 23.88 -25.98 22.37
CA ALA A 245 23.88 -26.26 20.94
C ALA A 245 22.93 -25.30 20.18
N LEU A 246 21.71 -25.11 20.68
CA LEU A 246 20.72 -24.18 20.11
C LEU A 246 21.16 -22.71 20.17
N ALA A 247 21.95 -22.34 21.19
CA ALA A 247 22.49 -21.00 21.31
C ALA A 247 23.53 -20.64 20.22
N ARG A 248 24.07 -21.65 19.52
CA ARG A 248 24.96 -21.44 18.37
C ARG A 248 24.16 -21.10 17.09
N VAL A 249 22.90 -21.53 17.00
CA VAL A 249 22.03 -21.18 15.91
C VAL A 249 21.44 -19.81 16.21
N THR A 250 21.62 -18.89 15.27
CA THR A 250 21.02 -17.57 15.36
C THR A 250 19.50 -17.68 15.11
N THR A 251 18.85 -16.56 15.10
CA THR A 251 17.40 -16.50 14.81
C THR A 251 17.07 -17.14 13.47
N ILE A 252 16.05 -17.97 13.43
CA ILE A 252 15.44 -18.44 12.19
C ILE A 252 14.39 -17.40 11.77
N ASP A 253 14.49 -16.91 10.55
CA ASP A 253 13.49 -16.01 9.95
C ASP A 253 12.69 -16.78 8.90
N LEU A 254 11.36 -16.77 9.05
CA LEU A 254 10.42 -17.37 8.12
C LEU A 254 9.49 -16.27 7.61
N GLY A 255 9.24 -16.24 6.30
CA GLY A 255 8.37 -15.22 5.75
C GLY A 255 7.59 -15.66 4.52
N LEU A 256 6.46 -15.00 4.34
CA LEU A 256 5.57 -15.08 3.19
C LEU A 256 5.21 -13.66 2.77
N THR A 257 5.55 -13.31 1.55
CA THR A 257 5.10 -12.08 0.91
C THR A 257 4.16 -12.43 -0.22
N ARG A 258 3.03 -11.73 -0.31
CA ARG A 258 2.08 -11.87 -1.40
C ARG A 258 1.70 -10.50 -1.92
N ASP A 259 2.03 -10.25 -3.18
CA ASP A 259 1.73 -9.02 -3.89
C ASP A 259 0.65 -9.29 -4.94
N ARG A 260 -0.37 -8.44 -4.98
CA ARG A 260 -1.42 -8.45 -6.00
C ARG A 260 -1.53 -7.07 -6.60
N THR A 261 -1.64 -7.01 -7.91
CA THR A 261 -1.86 -5.77 -8.63
C THR A 261 -2.87 -5.98 -9.74
N SER A 262 -3.63 -4.94 -10.06
CA SER A 262 -4.45 -4.93 -11.25
C SER A 262 -4.65 -3.53 -11.79
N THR A 263 -4.82 -3.42 -13.08
CA THR A 263 -5.03 -2.15 -13.80
C THR A 263 -6.18 -2.30 -14.79
N PHE A 264 -7.06 -1.34 -14.77
CA PHE A 264 -8.18 -1.23 -15.69
C PHE A 264 -8.07 0.10 -16.44
N SER A 265 -8.26 0.09 -17.75
CA SER A 265 -8.14 1.29 -18.59
C SER A 265 -9.36 1.46 -19.47
N GLY A 266 -9.90 2.69 -19.54
CA GLY A 266 -11.00 3.02 -20.40
C GLY A 266 -12.34 2.41 -19.98
N VAL A 267 -12.60 2.28 -18.69
CA VAL A 267 -13.82 1.67 -18.16
C VAL A 267 -14.89 2.74 -17.91
N ALA A 268 -16.12 2.47 -18.30
CA ALA A 268 -17.24 3.40 -18.13
C ALA A 268 -17.78 3.43 -16.68
N VAL A 269 -17.58 2.38 -15.90
CA VAL A 269 -18.17 2.23 -14.57
C VAL A 269 -17.06 2.14 -13.52
N PRO A 270 -17.13 2.93 -12.43
CA PRO A 270 -16.13 2.86 -11.36
C PRO A 270 -16.21 1.51 -10.61
N PRO A 271 -15.09 1.04 -10.05
CA PRO A 271 -15.06 -0.21 -9.31
C PRO A 271 -15.86 -0.16 -8.02
N GLY A 272 -16.28 -1.33 -7.55
CA GLY A 272 -16.94 -1.48 -6.26
C GLY A 272 -16.04 -1.11 -5.07
N PHE A 273 -16.64 -0.82 -3.91
CA PHE A 273 -15.89 -0.42 -2.71
C PHE A 273 -14.93 -1.52 -2.21
N GLY A 274 -15.33 -2.79 -2.30
CA GLY A 274 -14.46 -3.92 -1.93
C GLY A 274 -13.17 -3.98 -2.75
N TYR A 275 -13.25 -3.63 -4.06
CA TYR A 275 -12.05 -3.49 -4.88
C TYR A 275 -11.17 -2.33 -4.43
N GLN A 276 -11.77 -1.17 -4.13
CA GLN A 276 -11.01 0.02 -3.69
C GLN A 276 -10.25 -0.25 -2.39
N LEU A 277 -10.79 -1.06 -1.49
CA LEU A 277 -10.15 -1.48 -0.24
C LEU A 277 -9.23 -2.70 -0.40
N ALA A 278 -9.18 -3.32 -1.57
CA ALA A 278 -8.53 -4.60 -1.82
C ALA A 278 -9.08 -5.76 -0.96
N TRP A 279 -10.34 -5.69 -0.50
CA TRP A 279 -11.01 -6.72 0.29
C TRP A 279 -11.72 -7.75 -0.59
N ILE A 280 -11.10 -8.12 -1.68
CA ILE A 280 -11.64 -9.05 -2.67
C ILE A 280 -10.62 -10.13 -3.00
N GLY A 281 -11.11 -11.28 -3.45
CA GLY A 281 -10.27 -12.38 -3.94
C GLY A 281 -9.61 -12.06 -5.28
N VAL A 282 -8.81 -13.00 -5.77
CA VAL A 282 -8.07 -12.90 -7.05
C VAL A 282 -9.01 -12.58 -8.22
N ASP A 283 -10.18 -13.23 -8.26
CA ASP A 283 -11.15 -13.00 -9.34
C ASP A 283 -11.68 -11.57 -9.38
N GLY A 284 -11.84 -10.95 -8.21
CA GLY A 284 -12.20 -9.55 -8.11
C GLY A 284 -11.09 -8.61 -8.58
N PHE A 285 -9.81 -9.00 -8.47
CA PHE A 285 -8.69 -8.26 -9.07
C PHE A 285 -8.66 -8.42 -10.58
N ARG A 286 -9.05 -9.58 -11.11
CA ARG A 286 -9.07 -9.87 -12.54
C ARG A 286 -10.24 -9.23 -13.27
N SER A 287 -11.40 -9.16 -12.64
CA SER A 287 -12.59 -8.60 -13.28
C SER A 287 -13.43 -7.76 -12.33
N GLN A 288 -13.98 -6.67 -12.82
CA GLN A 288 -14.89 -5.79 -12.10
C GLN A 288 -16.15 -5.56 -12.94
N ARG A 289 -17.31 -5.96 -12.40
CA ARG A 289 -18.62 -5.76 -13.06
C ARG A 289 -18.66 -6.23 -14.52
N GLY A 290 -18.09 -7.40 -14.80
CA GLY A 290 -18.05 -7.98 -16.14
C GLY A 290 -16.96 -7.43 -17.06
N VAL A 291 -16.15 -6.46 -16.60
CA VAL A 291 -15.02 -5.94 -17.36
C VAL A 291 -13.73 -6.58 -16.84
N PHE A 292 -12.92 -7.11 -17.74
CA PHE A 292 -11.62 -7.67 -17.39
C PHE A 292 -10.55 -6.60 -17.19
N ALA A 293 -9.64 -6.82 -16.25
CA ALA A 293 -8.46 -5.99 -16.08
C ALA A 293 -7.59 -6.02 -17.33
N THR A 294 -7.06 -4.86 -17.72
CA THR A 294 -6.05 -4.76 -18.78
C THR A 294 -4.80 -5.58 -18.42
N SER A 295 -4.43 -5.56 -17.14
CA SER A 295 -3.42 -6.44 -16.57
C SER A 295 -3.76 -6.74 -15.12
N ALA A 296 -3.50 -7.97 -14.69
CA ALA A 296 -3.55 -8.36 -13.29
C ALA A 296 -2.39 -9.29 -12.98
N ALA A 297 -1.84 -9.21 -11.78
CA ALA A 297 -0.75 -10.07 -11.35
C ALA A 297 -0.89 -10.45 -9.88
N GLU A 298 -0.46 -11.64 -9.54
CA GLU A 298 -0.27 -12.13 -8.19
C GLU A 298 1.10 -12.79 -8.08
N ASN A 299 1.94 -12.29 -7.18
CA ASN A 299 3.22 -12.86 -6.83
C ASN A 299 3.21 -13.32 -5.38
N SER A 300 3.70 -14.53 -5.12
CA SER A 300 3.83 -15.08 -3.78
C SER A 300 5.25 -15.58 -3.59
N THR A 301 5.96 -15.03 -2.62
CA THR A 301 7.32 -15.41 -2.25
C THR A 301 7.33 -15.94 -0.83
N ARG A 302 7.88 -17.12 -0.65
CA ARG A 302 8.15 -17.72 0.67
C ARG A 302 9.64 -17.78 0.85
N HIS A 303 10.11 -17.39 2.02
CA HIS A 303 11.52 -17.46 2.35
C HIS A 303 11.73 -18.06 3.74
N ALA A 304 12.84 -18.71 3.90
CA ALA A 304 13.34 -19.18 5.18
C ALA A 304 14.82 -18.91 5.24
N SER A 305 15.31 -18.33 6.32
CA SER A 305 16.73 -18.14 6.54
C SER A 305 17.14 -18.52 7.95
N ALA A 306 18.33 -19.07 8.07
CA ALA A 306 18.94 -19.40 9.34
C ALA A 306 20.46 -19.19 9.25
N ALA A 307 21.07 -18.87 10.37
CA ALA A 307 22.52 -18.85 10.46
C ALA A 307 22.98 -19.52 11.76
N ALA A 308 24.14 -20.13 11.72
CA ALA A 308 24.78 -20.75 12.88
C ALA A 308 26.20 -20.24 13.04
N SER A 309 26.57 -19.96 14.28
CA SER A 309 27.94 -19.60 14.64
C SER A 309 28.62 -20.83 15.28
N LEU A 310 29.59 -21.39 14.58
CA LEU A 310 30.35 -22.54 15.00
C LEU A 310 31.62 -22.10 15.77
N PRO A 311 32.26 -22.99 16.51
CA PRO A 311 33.58 -22.73 17.08
C PRO A 311 34.61 -22.31 16.01
N LEU A 312 35.70 -21.72 16.41
CA LEU A 312 36.79 -21.27 15.52
C LEU A 312 36.45 -20.11 14.60
N GLY A 313 35.37 -19.32 14.89
CA GLY A 313 35.01 -18.17 14.10
C GLY A 313 34.29 -18.50 12.77
N ILE A 314 33.77 -19.71 12.62
CA ILE A 314 33.03 -20.15 11.45
C ILE A 314 31.57 -19.73 11.62
N ARG A 315 31.04 -19.02 10.64
CA ARG A 315 29.61 -18.71 10.52
C ARG A 315 29.03 -19.34 9.26
N VAL A 316 27.98 -20.11 9.42
CA VAL A 316 27.25 -20.72 8.30
C VAL A 316 25.88 -20.06 8.23
N SER A 317 25.51 -19.54 7.09
CA SER A 317 24.16 -19.02 6.83
C SER A 317 23.54 -19.74 5.64
N SER A 318 22.26 -19.98 5.72
CA SER A 318 21.51 -20.62 4.65
C SER A 318 20.20 -19.86 4.40
N THR A 319 19.87 -19.68 3.14
CA THR A 319 18.63 -19.02 2.70
C THR A 319 17.93 -19.90 1.66
N TYR A 320 16.65 -20.06 1.83
CA TYR A 320 15.77 -20.74 0.89
C TYR A 320 14.68 -19.79 0.44
N GLN A 321 14.42 -19.72 -0.87
CA GLN A 321 13.38 -18.90 -1.44
C GLN A 321 12.58 -19.68 -2.48
N TRP A 322 11.26 -19.52 -2.45
CA TRP A 322 10.35 -20.03 -3.45
C TRP A 322 9.38 -18.93 -3.87
N THR A 323 9.33 -18.64 -5.17
CA THR A 323 8.47 -17.61 -5.74
C THR A 323 7.54 -18.24 -6.77
N ARG A 324 6.28 -17.85 -6.72
CA ARG A 324 5.26 -18.18 -7.71
C ARG A 324 4.59 -16.90 -8.19
N GLY A 325 4.61 -16.69 -9.50
CA GLY A 325 3.96 -15.58 -10.18
C GLY A 325 2.80 -16.07 -11.06
N LEU A 326 1.71 -15.32 -11.07
CA LEU A 326 0.59 -15.45 -11.98
C LEU A 326 0.29 -14.08 -12.56
N THR A 327 0.29 -13.97 -13.86
CA THR A 327 -0.02 -12.72 -14.57
C THR A 327 -1.12 -12.98 -15.58
N TRP A 328 -2.08 -12.09 -15.67
CA TRP A 328 -3.17 -12.12 -16.64
C TRP A 328 -3.11 -10.85 -17.50
N LEU A 329 -3.01 -11.05 -18.80
CA LEU A 329 -3.00 -9.95 -19.77
C LEU A 329 -4.27 -10.02 -20.61
N LEU A 330 -4.91 -8.88 -20.80
CA LEU A 330 -6.09 -8.77 -21.67
C LEU A 330 -5.67 -8.85 -23.13
N ARG A 331 -6.32 -9.72 -23.88
CA ARG A 331 -6.22 -9.86 -25.32
C ARG A 331 -7.60 -9.76 -25.96
N ALA A 332 -7.65 -9.79 -27.28
CA ALA A 332 -8.91 -9.70 -28.03
C ALA A 332 -9.90 -10.84 -27.72
N ASP A 333 -9.38 -12.02 -27.43
CA ASP A 333 -10.10 -13.27 -27.14
C ASP A 333 -10.29 -13.52 -25.63
N GLY A 334 -9.87 -12.61 -24.74
CA GLY A 334 -10.00 -12.73 -23.30
C GLY A 334 -8.73 -12.49 -22.52
N GLN A 335 -8.67 -12.98 -21.29
CA GLN A 335 -7.47 -12.90 -20.45
C GLN A 335 -6.58 -14.13 -20.60
N LEU A 336 -5.31 -13.92 -20.99
CA LEU A 336 -4.29 -14.97 -21.05
C LEU A 336 -3.58 -15.08 -19.70
N PRO A 337 -3.66 -16.22 -18.99
CA PRO A 337 -2.88 -16.47 -17.79
C PRO A 337 -1.44 -16.89 -18.17
N ILE A 338 -0.48 -16.27 -17.51
CA ILE A 338 0.95 -16.62 -17.60
C ILE A 338 1.39 -16.97 -16.19
N SER A 339 1.89 -18.20 -16.02
CA SER A 339 2.45 -18.67 -14.75
C SER A 339 3.96 -18.71 -14.79
N SER A 340 4.61 -18.27 -13.73
CA SER A 340 6.03 -18.40 -13.51
C SER A 340 6.30 -18.96 -12.13
N TRP A 341 7.36 -19.71 -11.98
CA TRP A 341 7.83 -20.16 -10.68
C TRP A 341 9.34 -20.20 -10.67
N SER A 342 9.92 -19.88 -9.55
CA SER A 342 11.34 -20.05 -9.30
C SER A 342 11.53 -20.64 -7.91
N ARG A 343 12.51 -21.50 -7.78
CA ARG A 343 12.90 -22.10 -6.53
C ARG A 343 14.42 -22.00 -6.42
N GLU A 344 14.86 -21.24 -5.46
CA GLU A 344 16.25 -21.21 -5.07
C GLU A 344 16.49 -22.28 -4.03
N TRP A 345 17.37 -23.23 -4.33
CA TRP A 345 17.83 -24.20 -3.34
C TRP A 345 18.55 -23.45 -2.22
N PRO A 346 18.58 -24.02 -1.00
CA PRO A 346 19.28 -23.37 0.10
C PRO A 346 20.70 -22.96 -0.34
N SER A 347 20.90 -21.68 -0.54
CA SER A 347 22.24 -21.15 -0.70
C SER A 347 22.91 -21.18 0.68
N ALA A 348 24.05 -21.82 0.79
CA ALA A 348 24.82 -21.84 2.02
C ALA A 348 26.07 -20.98 1.82
N THR A 349 26.24 -20.01 2.71
CA THR A 349 27.46 -19.20 2.77
C THR A 349 28.21 -19.56 4.05
N VAL A 350 29.46 -19.92 3.91
CA VAL A 350 30.37 -20.19 5.03
C VAL A 350 31.35 -19.04 5.10
N THR A 351 31.35 -18.34 6.21
CA THR A 351 32.33 -17.28 6.47
C THR A 351 33.21 -17.74 7.61
N TRP A 352 34.49 -17.76 7.39
CA TRP A 352 35.48 -18.08 8.42
C TRP A 352 36.30 -16.85 8.78
N THR A 353 36.22 -16.42 10.02
CA THR A 353 36.97 -15.26 10.52
C THR A 353 37.97 -15.76 11.52
N VAL A 354 39.25 -15.69 11.17
CA VAL A 354 40.36 -15.99 12.06
C VAL A 354 40.87 -14.68 12.65
N SER A 355 40.79 -14.57 13.97
CA SER A 355 41.43 -13.47 14.70
C SER A 355 42.70 -14.01 15.30
N PRO A 356 43.88 -13.73 14.76
CA PRO A 356 45.15 -14.22 15.28
C PRO A 356 45.43 -13.56 16.63
N SER A 357 45.03 -14.25 17.70
CA SER A 357 45.34 -13.81 19.07
C SER A 357 46.69 -14.33 19.49
N ARG A 358 47.66 -13.45 19.70
CA ARG A 358 48.98 -13.69 20.28
C ARG A 358 49.97 -14.50 19.42
N GLY A 359 50.89 -13.82 18.83
CA GLY A 359 52.02 -14.31 18.06
C GLY A 359 52.51 -13.26 17.08
N THR A 360 53.60 -13.51 16.39
CA THR A 360 54.19 -12.62 15.39
C THR A 360 53.18 -12.28 14.26
N VAL A 361 52.27 -13.21 13.94
CA VAL A 361 51.21 -13.03 12.95
C VAL A 361 50.12 -12.07 13.44
N GLY A 362 49.80 -12.08 14.74
CA GLY A 362 48.79 -11.16 15.32
C GLY A 362 49.23 -9.69 15.37
N ARG A 363 50.51 -9.42 15.14
CA ARG A 363 51.04 -8.05 15.03
C ARG A 363 50.86 -7.48 13.61
N VAL A 364 50.67 -8.32 12.61
CA VAL A 364 50.58 -7.94 11.20
C VAL A 364 49.18 -8.08 10.69
N LEU A 365 48.40 -9.08 11.12
CA LEU A 365 47.03 -9.35 10.68
C LEU A 365 46.08 -9.27 11.85
N THR A 366 45.12 -8.34 11.79
CA THR A 366 44.07 -8.20 12.81
C THR A 366 42.89 -9.17 12.58
N SER A 367 42.62 -9.55 11.35
CA SER A 367 41.61 -10.56 10.97
C SER A 367 41.85 -11.08 9.57
N LEU A 368 41.40 -12.31 9.29
CA LEU A 368 41.34 -12.91 7.97
C LEU A 368 39.88 -13.41 7.75
N THR A 369 39.28 -13.05 6.65
CA THR A 369 37.94 -13.51 6.26
C THR A 369 38.04 -14.23 4.93
N ALA A 370 37.47 -15.42 4.82
CA ALA A 370 37.39 -16.24 3.63
C ALA A 370 35.95 -16.68 3.39
#